data_b8b3880c4a989b56cb8e38d9fa3cc823
#
_entry.id   b8b3880c4a989b56cb8e38d9fa3cc823
#
_cell.length_a   1.000
_cell.length_b   1.000
_cell.length_c   1.000
_cell.angle_alpha   90.00
_cell.angle_beta   90.00
_cell.angle_gamma   90.00
#
_symmetry.space_group_name_H-M   'P 1'
#
loop_
_entity.id
_entity.type
_entity.pdbx_description
1 polymer ?
#
loop_
_entity_poly.entity_id
_entity_poly.type
_entity_poly.pdbx_seq_one_letter_code
_entity_poly.pdbx_strand_id
1 'polypeptide(L)'
;MFPVKRGRALGVLFAAFVIQIFIGVLIYGTGIIHLYLLDAFHRDDAITSVVGSLFVNLMGITGPLASYFTDRWGCRVTVLIGGILLVVGLVMSSFANSFWLLLVTNGIISGVGNGLAVLPCPVAVGYVFRDHSGLAMGIITSGVGIGMLVSGPLIQYLLDTYGLSGTYLMSAAIVSHVIPCGMLLKTPPKKNLTPAETLNKYDFFKTYNKLVKTPAYMCVLVGAILWNIAYAVIMIHLPNFVVQNGSSRSEASFLFTVIGIGSILSRLIMGLATGPNGLDPLLLNFGLTALMGAVIISFPLYVTYPTGPMIFASLYGIYSGGLLVFTVPLCLESVGMQHLNSAVGLWFLLLGLGSFVGPPLAGLVFDLTGSFDYSYIFSGLFALSASACSLFASIWRKPEKETVTTRKEQEFSVAAENGFVAVQSHEVHMMKEQSENLISNNV
;
A
#
# COMPACT_ATOMS: atom_id res chain seq x y z
N MET A 1 15.14 3.04 21.68
CA MET A 1 15.67 3.21 20.30
C MET A 1 16.76 2.17 20.07
N PHE A 2 16.51 1.10 19.30
CA PHE A 2 17.59 0.21 18.91
C PHE A 2 18.34 0.89 17.77
N PRO A 3 19.66 1.17 17.90
CA PRO A 3 20.40 1.73 16.82
C PRO A 3 20.60 0.66 15.75
N VAL A 4 19.66 0.55 14.83
CA VAL A 4 19.94 -0.14 13.57
C VAL A 4 21.06 0.64 12.93
N LYS A 5 22.24 0.04 12.74
CA LYS A 5 23.35 0.68 12.06
C LYS A 5 22.82 1.32 10.77
N ARG A 6 23.11 2.59 10.55
CA ARG A 6 22.58 3.41 9.41
C ARG A 6 22.65 2.68 8.06
N GLY A 7 23.72 1.93 7.81
CA GLY A 7 23.87 1.12 6.60
C GLY A 7 22.85 -0.02 6.46
N ARG A 8 22.41 -0.64 7.58
CA ARG A 8 21.36 -1.67 7.53
C ARG A 8 19.97 -1.09 7.25
N ALA A 9 19.68 0.08 7.81
CA ALA A 9 18.42 0.77 7.56
C ALA A 9 18.30 1.14 6.07
N LEU A 10 19.36 1.70 5.49
CA LEU A 10 19.43 2.02 4.06
C LEU A 10 19.32 0.77 3.19
N GLY A 11 19.93 -0.37 3.60
CA GLY A 11 19.78 -1.65 2.89
C GLY A 11 18.35 -2.17 2.87
N VAL A 12 17.60 -2.05 3.99
CA VAL A 12 16.18 -2.42 4.03
C VAL A 12 15.33 -1.51 3.13
N LEU A 13 15.59 -0.19 3.17
CA LEU A 13 14.88 0.77 2.34
C LEU A 13 15.11 0.50 0.84
N PHE A 14 16.37 0.32 0.45
CA PHE A 14 16.76 0.02 -0.93
C PHE A 14 16.13 -1.30 -1.41
N ALA A 15 16.23 -2.36 -0.62
CA ALA A 15 15.65 -3.66 -0.96
C ALA A 15 14.12 -3.58 -1.14
N ALA A 16 13.42 -2.93 -0.20
CA ALA A 16 11.98 -2.73 -0.30
C ALA A 16 11.60 -1.89 -1.54
N PHE A 17 12.35 -0.84 -1.84
CA PHE A 17 12.15 -0.01 -3.02
C PHE A 17 12.30 -0.80 -4.33
N VAL A 18 13.37 -1.60 -4.46
CA VAL A 18 13.61 -2.43 -5.66
C VAL A 18 12.54 -3.50 -5.83
N ILE A 19 12.12 -4.15 -4.73
CA ILE A 19 11.00 -5.11 -4.75
C ILE A 19 9.74 -4.43 -5.30
N GLN A 20 9.43 -3.23 -4.84
CA GLN A 20 8.25 -2.50 -5.29
C GLN A 20 8.31 -2.11 -6.77
N ILE A 21 9.51 -1.83 -7.33
CA ILE A 21 9.66 -1.61 -8.78
C ILE A 21 9.27 -2.86 -9.57
N PHE A 22 9.87 -4.01 -9.25
CA PHE A 22 9.61 -5.25 -9.99
C PHE A 22 8.15 -5.68 -9.92
N ILE A 23 7.54 -5.54 -8.75
CA ILE A 23 6.14 -5.84 -8.53
C ILE A 23 5.23 -4.87 -9.31
N GLY A 24 5.58 -3.57 -9.31
CA GLY A 24 4.89 -2.58 -10.11
C GLY A 24 4.90 -2.91 -11.60
N VAL A 25 6.04 -3.35 -12.14
CA VAL A 25 6.14 -3.80 -13.54
C VAL A 25 5.16 -4.93 -13.83
N LEU A 26 5.07 -5.93 -12.96
CA LEU A 26 4.16 -7.06 -13.18
C LEU A 26 2.68 -6.63 -13.08
N ILE A 27 2.31 -5.85 -12.06
CA ILE A 27 0.93 -5.43 -11.84
C ILE A 27 0.40 -4.63 -13.03
N TYR A 28 1.15 -3.63 -13.48
CA TYR A 28 0.72 -2.74 -14.57
C TYR A 28 0.96 -3.35 -15.95
N GLY A 29 1.84 -4.36 -16.06
CA GLY A 29 2.04 -5.13 -17.28
C GLY A 29 0.90 -6.11 -17.60
N THR A 30 0.05 -6.44 -16.62
CA THR A 30 -1.07 -7.39 -16.83
C THR A 30 -2.03 -6.95 -17.91
N GLY A 31 -2.27 -5.65 -18.07
CA GLY A 31 -3.15 -5.12 -19.10
C GLY A 31 -2.65 -5.35 -20.52
N ILE A 32 -1.33 -5.26 -20.73
CA ILE A 32 -0.72 -5.51 -22.04
C ILE A 32 -0.71 -7.02 -22.36
N ILE A 33 -0.35 -7.82 -21.35
CA ILE A 33 -0.40 -9.28 -21.46
C ILE A 33 -1.81 -9.76 -21.79
N HIS A 34 -2.84 -9.13 -21.21
CA HIS A 34 -4.24 -9.48 -21.46
C HIS A 34 -4.62 -9.41 -22.94
N LEU A 35 -4.18 -8.38 -23.68
CA LEU A 35 -4.43 -8.26 -25.13
C LEU A 35 -3.86 -9.47 -25.89
N TYR A 36 -2.65 -9.89 -25.57
CA TYR A 36 -2.02 -11.07 -26.18
C TYR A 36 -2.70 -12.39 -25.78
N LEU A 37 -3.29 -12.46 -24.57
CA LEU A 37 -4.05 -13.64 -24.14
C LEU A 37 -5.35 -13.78 -24.92
N LEU A 38 -6.02 -12.69 -25.28
CA LEU A 38 -7.20 -12.69 -26.13
C LEU A 38 -6.88 -13.34 -27.49
N ASP A 39 -5.79 -12.90 -28.12
CA ASP A 39 -5.35 -13.41 -29.40
C ASP A 39 -4.88 -14.87 -29.32
N ALA A 40 -4.21 -15.25 -28.22
CA ALA A 40 -3.64 -16.60 -28.08
C ALA A 40 -4.69 -17.67 -27.77
N PHE A 41 -5.72 -17.36 -26.97
CA PHE A 41 -6.70 -18.34 -26.48
C PHE A 41 -8.08 -18.21 -27.11
N HIS A 42 -8.34 -17.16 -27.89
CA HIS A 42 -9.62 -16.89 -28.58
C HIS A 42 -10.84 -17.05 -27.64
N ARG A 43 -10.72 -16.57 -26.39
CA ARG A 43 -11.76 -16.59 -25.38
C ARG A 43 -12.40 -15.22 -25.25
N ASP A 44 -13.59 -15.19 -24.63
CA ASP A 44 -14.26 -13.94 -24.30
C ASP A 44 -13.38 -13.04 -23.42
N ASP A 45 -13.47 -11.73 -23.63
CA ASP A 45 -12.71 -10.72 -22.89
C ASP A 45 -12.90 -10.85 -21.37
N ALA A 46 -14.15 -11.06 -20.93
CA ALA A 46 -14.49 -11.25 -19.53
C ALA A 46 -13.78 -12.46 -18.90
N ILE A 47 -13.68 -13.58 -19.61
CA ILE A 47 -13.01 -14.78 -19.10
C ILE A 47 -11.49 -14.57 -19.07
N THR A 48 -10.94 -13.96 -20.12
CA THR A 48 -9.50 -13.74 -20.26
C THR A 48 -8.97 -12.76 -19.22
N SER A 49 -9.75 -11.72 -18.89
CA SER A 49 -9.40 -10.71 -17.87
C SER A 49 -9.27 -11.30 -16.46
N VAL A 50 -9.88 -12.46 -16.17
CA VAL A 50 -9.80 -13.12 -14.87
C VAL A 50 -8.36 -13.47 -14.49
N VAL A 51 -7.49 -13.81 -15.45
CA VAL A 51 -6.09 -14.16 -15.17
C VAL A 51 -5.33 -12.99 -14.54
N GLY A 52 -5.38 -11.82 -15.17
CA GLY A 52 -4.74 -10.60 -14.66
C GLY A 52 -5.41 -10.09 -13.38
N SER A 53 -6.74 -10.15 -13.32
CA SER A 53 -7.50 -9.72 -12.14
C SER A 53 -7.19 -10.59 -10.92
N LEU A 54 -7.09 -11.91 -11.06
CA LEU A 54 -6.68 -12.81 -9.97
C LEU A 54 -5.27 -12.50 -9.50
N PHE A 55 -4.32 -12.29 -10.40
CA PHE A 55 -2.94 -11.95 -10.05
C PHE A 55 -2.87 -10.68 -9.19
N VAL A 56 -3.58 -9.63 -9.59
CA VAL A 56 -3.58 -8.34 -8.86
C VAL A 56 -4.38 -8.43 -7.55
N ASN A 57 -5.56 -9.01 -7.57
CA ASN A 57 -6.45 -9.01 -6.39
C ASN A 57 -5.98 -10.01 -5.32
N LEU A 58 -5.40 -11.14 -5.69
CA LEU A 58 -4.83 -12.09 -4.73
C LEU A 58 -3.64 -11.49 -3.97
N MET A 59 -2.91 -10.54 -4.55
CA MET A 59 -1.91 -9.76 -3.81
C MET A 59 -2.51 -9.14 -2.55
N GLY A 60 -3.69 -8.53 -2.65
CA GLY A 60 -4.40 -7.96 -1.51
C GLY A 60 -5.02 -9.03 -0.61
N ILE A 61 -5.75 -9.98 -1.19
CA ILE A 61 -6.49 -11.02 -0.45
C ILE A 61 -5.56 -11.88 0.41
N THR A 62 -4.32 -12.10 -0.01
CA THR A 62 -3.31 -12.81 0.78
C THR A 62 -2.74 -12.00 1.95
N GLY A 63 -3.17 -10.75 2.14
CA GLY A 63 -2.72 -9.87 3.21
C GLY A 63 -2.69 -10.50 4.61
N PRO A 64 -3.79 -11.08 5.11
CA PRO A 64 -3.80 -11.77 6.40
C PRO A 64 -2.83 -12.95 6.48
N LEU A 65 -2.69 -13.72 5.40
CA LEU A 65 -1.75 -14.85 5.34
C LEU A 65 -0.29 -14.36 5.38
N ALA A 66 0.03 -13.31 4.63
CA ALA A 66 1.35 -12.69 4.63
C ALA A 66 1.68 -12.08 6.01
N SER A 67 0.69 -11.47 6.67
CA SER A 67 0.81 -10.97 8.03
C SER A 67 1.13 -12.10 9.02
N TYR A 68 0.41 -13.21 8.95
CA TYR A 68 0.65 -14.39 9.79
C TYR A 68 2.07 -14.95 9.60
N PHE A 69 2.53 -15.11 8.37
CA PHE A 69 3.88 -15.58 8.09
C PHE A 69 4.94 -14.57 8.56
N THR A 70 4.69 -13.27 8.39
CA THR A 70 5.58 -12.20 8.85
C THR A 70 5.68 -12.17 10.38
N ASP A 71 4.59 -12.42 11.09
CA ASP A 71 4.59 -12.52 12.54
C ASP A 71 5.36 -13.74 13.04
N ARG A 72 5.23 -14.88 12.37
CA ARG A 72 5.84 -16.15 12.79
C ARG A 72 7.31 -16.25 12.40
N TRP A 73 7.65 -15.91 11.16
CA TRP A 73 8.98 -16.14 10.56
C TRP A 73 9.75 -14.85 10.23
N GLY A 74 9.08 -13.70 10.34
CA GLY A 74 9.66 -12.38 10.04
C GLY A 74 9.58 -12.01 8.56
N CYS A 75 9.79 -10.72 8.25
CA CYS A 75 9.66 -10.17 6.90
C CYS A 75 10.55 -10.88 5.88
N ARG A 76 11.79 -11.20 6.27
CA ARG A 76 12.78 -11.85 5.39
C ARG A 76 12.26 -13.18 4.83
N VAL A 77 11.82 -14.08 5.69
CA VAL A 77 11.39 -15.44 5.29
C VAL A 77 10.11 -15.35 4.47
N THR A 78 9.18 -14.48 4.84
CA THR A 78 7.93 -14.28 4.10
C THR A 78 8.17 -13.79 2.68
N VAL A 79 9.08 -12.81 2.49
CA VAL A 79 9.46 -12.32 1.15
C VAL A 79 10.16 -13.39 0.33
N LEU A 80 11.03 -14.22 0.95
CA LEU A 80 11.70 -15.31 0.24
C LEU A 80 10.70 -16.35 -0.27
N ILE A 81 9.75 -16.77 0.58
CA ILE A 81 8.68 -17.70 0.19
C ILE A 81 7.83 -17.08 -0.92
N GLY A 82 7.43 -15.81 -0.77
CA GLY A 82 6.64 -15.08 -1.76
C GLY A 82 7.38 -14.95 -3.09
N GLY A 83 8.65 -14.56 -3.05
CA GLY A 83 9.49 -14.42 -4.25
C GLY A 83 9.69 -15.75 -4.98
N ILE A 84 9.91 -16.85 -4.26
CA ILE A 84 10.04 -18.20 -4.86
C ILE A 84 8.72 -18.61 -5.52
N LEU A 85 7.59 -18.46 -4.82
CA LEU A 85 6.27 -18.78 -5.39
C LEU A 85 5.97 -17.96 -6.63
N LEU A 86 6.28 -16.64 -6.60
CA LEU A 86 6.09 -15.75 -7.72
C LEU A 86 6.91 -16.18 -8.94
N VAL A 87 8.20 -16.47 -8.73
CA VAL A 87 9.10 -16.94 -9.82
C VAL A 87 8.63 -18.30 -10.36
N VAL A 88 8.33 -19.26 -9.48
CA VAL A 88 7.85 -20.60 -9.90
C VAL A 88 6.54 -20.48 -10.68
N GLY A 89 5.59 -19.67 -10.22
CA GLY A 89 4.32 -19.45 -10.92
C GLY A 89 4.52 -18.84 -12.31
N LEU A 90 5.40 -17.84 -12.48
CA LEU A 90 5.72 -17.25 -13.78
C LEU A 90 6.48 -18.23 -14.69
N VAL A 91 7.43 -18.99 -14.16
CA VAL A 91 8.11 -20.05 -14.94
C VAL A 91 7.12 -21.11 -15.42
N MET A 92 6.22 -21.58 -14.55
CA MET A 92 5.18 -22.52 -14.94
C MET A 92 4.22 -21.91 -15.97
N SER A 93 3.95 -20.60 -15.88
CA SER A 93 3.12 -19.89 -16.86
C SER A 93 3.77 -19.84 -18.25
N SER A 94 5.11 -19.83 -18.34
CA SER A 94 5.80 -19.87 -19.63
C SER A 94 5.59 -21.20 -20.39
N PHE A 95 5.27 -22.28 -19.68
CA PHE A 95 4.97 -23.60 -20.25
C PHE A 95 3.46 -23.88 -20.34
N ALA A 96 2.62 -22.90 -20.04
CA ALA A 96 1.17 -23.09 -20.01
C ALA A 96 0.60 -23.17 -21.44
N ASN A 97 0.17 -24.37 -21.84
CA ASN A 97 -0.47 -24.62 -23.15
C ASN A 97 -2.00 -24.50 -23.09
N SER A 98 -2.59 -24.24 -21.92
CA SER A 98 -4.02 -24.06 -21.75
C SER A 98 -4.33 -22.85 -20.88
N PHE A 99 -5.47 -22.23 -21.16
CA PHE A 99 -5.98 -21.11 -20.40
C PHE A 99 -6.12 -21.41 -18.89
N TRP A 100 -6.67 -22.58 -18.54
CA TRP A 100 -6.87 -22.99 -17.17
C TRP A 100 -5.56 -23.18 -16.40
N LEU A 101 -4.55 -23.73 -17.07
CA LEU A 101 -3.21 -23.88 -16.49
C LEU A 101 -2.60 -22.49 -16.22
N LEU A 102 -2.73 -21.56 -17.16
CA LEU A 102 -2.26 -20.19 -17.00
C LEU A 102 -3.00 -19.46 -15.86
N LEU A 103 -4.31 -19.67 -15.73
CA LEU A 103 -5.09 -19.10 -14.63
C LEU A 103 -4.59 -19.57 -13.26
N VAL A 104 -4.25 -20.85 -13.14
CA VAL A 104 -3.70 -21.40 -11.89
C VAL A 104 -2.27 -20.89 -11.65
N THR A 105 -1.40 -20.95 -12.66
CA THR A 105 0.03 -20.64 -12.50
C THR A 105 0.28 -19.14 -12.35
N ASN A 106 -0.24 -18.33 -13.28
CA ASN A 106 -0.08 -16.88 -13.21
C ASN A 106 -1.07 -16.23 -12.24
N GLY A 107 -2.36 -16.56 -12.37
CA GLY A 107 -3.41 -15.94 -11.53
C GLY A 107 -3.25 -16.31 -10.06
N ILE A 108 -3.22 -17.60 -9.72
CA ILE A 108 -3.27 -18.04 -8.31
C ILE A 108 -1.86 -18.13 -7.72
N ILE A 109 -0.95 -18.93 -8.26
CA ILE A 109 0.36 -19.18 -7.65
C ILE A 109 1.18 -17.89 -7.62
N SER A 110 1.31 -17.21 -8.77
CA SER A 110 2.05 -15.95 -8.84
C SER A 110 1.34 -14.84 -8.04
N GLY A 111 0.00 -14.78 -8.03
CA GLY A 111 -0.77 -13.80 -7.27
C GLY A 111 -0.56 -13.93 -5.76
N VAL A 112 -0.60 -15.16 -5.21
CA VAL A 112 -0.28 -15.43 -3.81
C VAL A 112 1.17 -15.09 -3.50
N GLY A 113 2.11 -15.51 -4.39
CA GLY A 113 3.52 -15.18 -4.27
C GLY A 113 3.77 -13.67 -4.23
N ASN A 114 3.07 -12.91 -5.08
CA ASN A 114 3.10 -11.46 -5.12
C ASN A 114 2.69 -10.83 -3.78
N GLY A 115 1.57 -11.26 -3.19
CA GLY A 115 1.10 -10.75 -1.90
C GLY A 115 2.07 -11.05 -0.76
N LEU A 116 2.64 -12.26 -0.71
CA LEU A 116 3.66 -12.63 0.28
C LEU A 116 4.97 -11.85 0.12
N ALA A 117 5.31 -11.40 -1.09
CA ALA A 117 6.50 -10.60 -1.34
C ALA A 117 6.31 -9.11 -1.02
N VAL A 118 5.12 -8.56 -1.31
CA VAL A 118 4.84 -7.11 -1.19
C VAL A 118 4.61 -6.67 0.25
N LEU A 119 3.73 -7.35 0.98
CA LEU A 119 3.25 -6.90 2.29
C LEU A 119 4.35 -6.76 3.34
N PRO A 120 5.37 -7.62 3.42
CA PRO A 120 6.43 -7.44 4.40
C PRO A 120 7.31 -6.20 4.17
N CYS A 121 7.31 -5.59 2.97
CA CYS A 121 8.12 -4.41 2.67
C CYS A 121 7.69 -3.19 3.49
N PRO A 122 6.43 -2.69 3.43
CA PRO A 122 5.95 -1.61 4.29
C PRO A 122 6.09 -1.92 5.77
N VAL A 123 5.87 -3.17 6.17
CA VAL A 123 6.03 -3.61 7.56
C VAL A 123 7.48 -3.50 8.02
N ALA A 124 8.45 -4.00 7.25
CA ALA A 124 9.88 -3.90 7.56
C ALA A 124 10.33 -2.44 7.68
N VAL A 125 9.87 -1.59 6.78
CA VAL A 125 10.16 -0.15 6.79
C VAL A 125 9.53 0.52 8.00
N GLY A 126 8.30 0.19 8.37
CA GLY A 126 7.64 0.70 9.58
C GLY A 126 8.38 0.35 10.87
N TYR A 127 8.98 -0.86 10.95
CA TYR A 127 9.82 -1.25 12.09
C TYR A 127 11.16 -0.51 12.14
N VAL A 128 11.79 -0.28 11.00
CA VAL A 128 13.14 0.33 10.92
C VAL A 128 13.08 1.85 11.01
N PHE A 129 12.07 2.47 10.38
CA PHE A 129 11.93 3.92 10.25
C PHE A 129 10.71 4.46 11.00
N ARG A 130 10.45 3.99 12.22
CA ARG A 130 9.26 4.32 12.99
C ARG A 130 8.90 5.80 12.98
N ASP A 131 9.86 6.67 13.32
CA ASP A 131 9.67 8.12 13.44
C ASP A 131 9.67 8.84 12.09
N HIS A 132 10.13 8.18 11.03
CA HIS A 132 10.20 8.68 9.64
C HIS A 132 9.47 7.73 8.69
N SER A 133 8.45 7.02 9.19
CA SER A 133 7.73 5.98 8.42
C SER A 133 7.08 6.55 7.17
N GLY A 134 6.57 7.77 7.20
CA GLY A 134 5.98 8.43 6.05
C GLY A 134 6.99 8.67 4.92
N LEU A 135 8.15 9.25 5.23
CA LEU A 135 9.22 9.45 4.24
C LEU A 135 9.69 8.13 3.64
N ALA A 136 9.93 7.15 4.49
CA ALA A 136 10.38 5.83 4.04
C ALA A 136 9.32 5.13 3.17
N MET A 137 8.03 5.26 3.54
CA MET A 137 6.90 4.80 2.72
C MET A 137 6.81 5.53 1.39
N GLY A 138 7.01 6.86 1.38
CA GLY A 138 7.06 7.65 0.14
C GLY A 138 8.12 7.13 -0.83
N ILE A 139 9.32 6.84 -0.32
CA ILE A 139 10.42 6.29 -1.13
C ILE A 139 10.05 4.90 -1.66
N ILE A 140 9.65 3.94 -0.81
CA ILE A 140 9.40 2.58 -1.29
C ILE A 140 8.22 2.51 -2.23
N THR A 141 7.14 3.26 -1.96
CA THR A 141 5.96 3.25 -2.84
C THR A 141 6.21 3.96 -4.17
N SER A 142 7.14 4.94 -4.25
CA SER A 142 7.54 5.53 -5.54
C SER A 142 8.14 4.48 -6.49
N GLY A 143 8.71 3.38 -5.95
CA GLY A 143 9.12 2.23 -6.74
C GLY A 143 7.98 1.61 -7.55
N VAL A 144 6.77 1.53 -6.98
CA VAL A 144 5.58 1.05 -7.72
C VAL A 144 5.26 1.97 -8.91
N GLY A 145 5.40 3.30 -8.72
CA GLY A 145 5.20 4.28 -9.79
C GLY A 145 6.24 4.15 -10.91
N ILE A 146 7.50 3.91 -10.57
CA ILE A 146 8.55 3.63 -11.55
C ILE A 146 8.22 2.34 -12.30
N GLY A 147 7.80 1.28 -11.58
CA GLY A 147 7.32 0.03 -12.17
C GLY A 147 6.20 0.27 -13.19
N MET A 148 5.24 1.12 -12.85
CA MET A 148 4.14 1.51 -13.76
C MET A 148 4.66 2.16 -15.06
N LEU A 149 5.59 3.12 -14.96
CA LEU A 149 6.17 3.79 -16.14
C LEU A 149 6.94 2.83 -17.04
N VAL A 150 7.68 1.90 -16.45
CA VAL A 150 8.55 0.97 -17.18
C VAL A 150 7.75 -0.22 -17.74
N SER A 151 6.63 -0.58 -17.10
CA SER A 151 5.86 -1.78 -17.45
C SER A 151 5.41 -1.82 -18.90
N GLY A 152 4.88 -0.71 -19.43
CA GLY A 152 4.37 -0.60 -20.79
C GLY A 152 5.44 -0.95 -21.84
N PRO A 153 6.48 -0.15 -21.97
CA PRO A 153 7.54 -0.40 -22.96
C PRO A 153 8.25 -1.74 -22.77
N LEU A 154 8.51 -2.13 -21.52
CA LEU A 154 9.22 -3.37 -21.23
C LEU A 154 8.41 -4.60 -21.61
N ILE A 155 7.17 -4.70 -21.15
CA ILE A 155 6.32 -5.89 -21.43
C ILE A 155 6.00 -5.97 -22.92
N GLN A 156 5.72 -4.83 -23.58
CA GLN A 156 5.51 -4.80 -25.02
C GLN A 156 6.76 -5.32 -25.78
N TYR A 157 7.94 -4.80 -25.44
CA TYR A 157 9.20 -5.26 -26.04
C TYR A 157 9.43 -6.76 -25.85
N LEU A 158 9.14 -7.31 -24.67
CA LEU A 158 9.28 -8.73 -24.38
C LEU A 158 8.29 -9.57 -25.19
N LEU A 159 7.04 -9.12 -25.32
CA LEU A 159 6.01 -9.79 -26.11
C LEU A 159 6.36 -9.80 -27.59
N ASP A 160 6.82 -8.68 -28.13
CA ASP A 160 7.18 -8.57 -29.56
C ASP A 160 8.42 -9.40 -29.90
N THR A 161 9.38 -9.53 -28.97
CA THR A 161 10.65 -10.20 -29.21
C THR A 161 10.59 -11.71 -28.90
N TYR A 162 9.94 -12.09 -27.80
CA TYR A 162 9.99 -13.45 -27.24
C TYR A 162 8.62 -14.15 -27.20
N GLY A 163 7.55 -13.46 -27.63
CA GLY A 163 6.18 -13.96 -27.52
C GLY A 163 5.70 -14.11 -26.07
N LEU A 164 4.51 -14.68 -25.89
CA LEU A 164 3.86 -14.79 -24.58
C LEU A 164 4.67 -15.67 -23.60
N SER A 165 5.09 -16.87 -24.05
CA SER A 165 5.86 -17.82 -23.23
C SER A 165 7.21 -17.22 -22.79
N GLY A 166 7.95 -16.59 -23.72
CA GLY A 166 9.22 -15.95 -23.42
C GLY A 166 9.05 -14.74 -22.51
N THR A 167 7.95 -13.98 -22.63
CA THR A 167 7.64 -12.85 -21.74
C THR A 167 7.46 -13.30 -20.29
N TYR A 168 6.74 -14.40 -20.04
CA TYR A 168 6.62 -14.95 -18.69
C TYR A 168 7.96 -15.43 -18.14
N LEU A 169 8.79 -16.08 -18.97
CA LEU A 169 10.11 -16.55 -18.55
C LEU A 169 11.06 -15.39 -18.24
N MET A 170 11.11 -14.36 -19.07
CA MET A 170 11.93 -13.17 -18.85
C MET A 170 11.43 -12.36 -17.64
N SER A 171 10.12 -12.27 -17.47
CA SER A 171 9.53 -11.66 -16.27
C SER A 171 9.91 -12.43 -15.00
N ALA A 172 9.92 -13.76 -15.02
CA ALA A 172 10.40 -14.58 -13.92
C ALA A 172 11.88 -14.33 -13.61
N ALA A 173 12.72 -14.19 -14.64
CA ALA A 173 14.14 -13.87 -14.47
C ALA A 173 14.33 -12.47 -13.84
N ILE A 174 13.61 -11.44 -14.30
CA ILE A 174 13.66 -10.09 -13.74
C ILE A 174 13.22 -10.11 -12.27
N VAL A 175 12.09 -10.74 -11.96
CA VAL A 175 11.51 -10.77 -10.62
C VAL A 175 12.28 -11.68 -9.67
N SER A 176 13.10 -12.60 -10.15
CA SER A 176 13.97 -13.42 -9.29
C SER A 176 14.88 -12.57 -8.38
N HIS A 177 15.18 -11.32 -8.76
CA HIS A 177 15.92 -10.35 -7.92
C HIS A 177 15.17 -9.93 -6.64
N VAL A 178 13.88 -10.21 -6.53
CA VAL A 178 13.12 -10.09 -5.27
C VAL A 178 13.72 -10.99 -4.18
N ILE A 179 14.27 -12.15 -4.56
CA ILE A 179 14.86 -13.11 -3.61
C ILE A 179 16.10 -12.53 -2.91
N PRO A 180 17.17 -12.08 -3.61
CA PRO A 180 18.31 -11.46 -2.96
C PRO A 180 17.95 -10.15 -2.24
N CYS A 181 17.02 -9.35 -2.76
CA CYS A 181 16.51 -8.18 -2.04
C CYS A 181 15.80 -8.59 -0.74
N GLY A 182 15.00 -9.65 -0.77
CA GLY A 182 14.33 -10.19 0.42
C GLY A 182 15.32 -10.63 1.53
N MET A 183 16.52 -11.09 1.18
CA MET A 183 17.55 -11.43 2.14
C MET A 183 18.04 -10.23 2.97
N LEU A 184 17.91 -9.02 2.46
CA LEU A 184 18.28 -7.77 3.14
C LEU A 184 17.21 -7.29 4.12
N LEU A 185 15.95 -7.75 4.00
CA LEU A 185 14.83 -7.37 4.85
C LEU A 185 14.92 -8.06 6.22
N LYS A 186 15.78 -7.51 7.10
CA LYS A 186 15.87 -7.95 8.49
C LYS A 186 14.91 -7.15 9.36
N THR A 187 13.93 -7.83 9.95
CA THR A 187 13.20 -7.31 11.11
C THR A 187 14.09 -7.32 12.34
N PRO A 188 14.02 -6.29 13.21
CA PRO A 188 14.66 -6.35 14.52
C PRO A 188 14.12 -7.57 15.28
N PRO A 189 14.98 -8.29 16.05
CA PRO A 189 14.50 -9.37 16.90
C PRO A 189 13.45 -8.83 17.87
N LYS A 190 12.34 -9.54 18.03
CA LYS A 190 11.30 -9.25 19.04
C LYS A 190 11.90 -9.45 20.44
N LYS A 191 12.78 -8.54 20.89
CA LYS A 191 13.31 -8.53 22.25
C LYS A 191 12.24 -7.98 23.17
N ASN A 192 11.95 -8.67 24.25
CA ASN A 192 11.07 -8.30 25.38
C ASN A 192 9.58 -8.69 25.26
N LEU A 193 9.32 -9.91 24.78
CA LEU A 193 8.05 -10.54 25.11
C LEU A 193 8.33 -11.63 26.14
N THR A 194 7.62 -11.61 27.26
CA THR A 194 7.65 -12.70 28.22
C THR A 194 7.18 -14.00 27.56
N PRO A 195 7.64 -15.20 27.99
CA PRO A 195 7.19 -16.47 27.42
C PRO A 195 5.65 -16.63 27.40
N ALA A 196 4.96 -16.03 28.38
CA ALA A 196 3.50 -16.01 28.45
C ALA A 196 2.85 -15.12 27.36
N GLU A 197 3.48 -13.98 27.01
CA GLU A 197 3.01 -13.13 25.91
C GLU A 197 3.28 -13.74 24.53
N THR A 198 4.32 -14.58 24.42
CA THR A 198 4.63 -15.31 23.18
C THR A 198 3.59 -16.39 22.89
N LEU A 199 3.10 -17.09 23.89
CA LEU A 199 2.06 -18.13 23.76
C LEU A 199 0.68 -17.55 23.42
N ASN A 200 0.31 -16.38 24.02
CA ASN A 200 -0.95 -15.68 23.72
C ASN A 200 -0.93 -14.88 22.38
N LYS A 201 0.23 -14.67 21.78
CA LYS A 201 0.41 -13.85 20.58
C LYS A 201 -0.01 -14.55 19.28
N TYR A 202 -0.22 -15.86 19.32
CA TYR A 202 -0.59 -16.68 18.15
C TYR A 202 -2.09 -16.91 18.01
N ASP A 203 -2.91 -16.24 18.77
CA ASP A 203 -4.37 -16.24 18.54
C ASP A 203 -4.70 -15.23 17.43
N PHE A 204 -4.49 -15.68 16.20
CA PHE A 204 -4.71 -14.93 14.98
C PHE A 204 -6.11 -14.27 14.97
N PHE A 205 -7.14 -15.06 15.23
CA PHE A 205 -8.51 -14.56 15.26
C PHE A 205 -8.76 -13.55 16.38
N LYS A 206 -8.12 -13.70 17.54
CA LYS A 206 -8.26 -12.76 18.65
C LYS A 206 -7.63 -11.41 18.35
N THR A 207 -6.47 -11.41 17.67
CA THR A 207 -5.82 -10.18 17.22
C THR A 207 -6.69 -9.43 16.22
N TYR A 208 -7.22 -10.11 15.21
CA TYR A 208 -8.11 -9.50 14.23
C TYR A 208 -9.42 -9.00 14.85
N ASN A 209 -10.01 -9.76 15.78
CA ASN A 209 -11.20 -9.32 16.52
C ASN A 209 -10.93 -8.05 17.36
N LYS A 210 -9.74 -7.93 17.95
CA LYS A 210 -9.32 -6.71 18.67
C LYS A 210 -9.16 -5.52 17.72
N LEU A 211 -8.56 -5.72 16.55
CA LEU A 211 -8.37 -4.69 15.52
C LEU A 211 -9.70 -4.15 15.01
N VAL A 212 -10.65 -5.05 14.68
CA VAL A 212 -11.99 -4.69 14.20
C VAL A 212 -12.82 -3.97 15.29
N LYS A 213 -12.53 -4.18 16.57
CA LYS A 213 -13.17 -3.46 17.67
C LYS A 213 -12.58 -2.08 17.97
N THR A 214 -11.49 -1.70 17.32
CA THR A 214 -10.86 -0.38 17.49
C THR A 214 -11.51 0.63 16.53
N PRO A 215 -12.34 1.59 17.01
CA PRO A 215 -13.17 2.40 16.12
C PRO A 215 -12.35 3.30 15.19
N ALA A 216 -11.27 3.91 15.66
CA ALA A 216 -10.38 4.69 14.79
C ALA A 216 -9.81 3.86 13.64
N TYR A 217 -9.36 2.63 13.93
CA TYR A 217 -8.83 1.74 12.91
C TYR A 217 -9.91 1.25 11.94
N MET A 218 -11.13 0.99 12.43
CA MET A 218 -12.26 0.62 11.56
C MET A 218 -12.61 1.73 10.58
N CYS A 219 -12.60 2.99 11.00
CA CYS A 219 -12.79 4.11 10.07
C CYS A 219 -11.71 4.14 8.99
N VAL A 220 -10.44 3.93 9.38
CA VAL A 220 -9.32 3.85 8.43
C VAL A 220 -9.52 2.71 7.43
N LEU A 221 -9.97 1.53 7.87
CA LEU A 221 -10.24 0.38 7.00
C LEU A 221 -11.42 0.61 6.05
N VAL A 222 -12.52 1.17 6.55
CA VAL A 222 -13.68 1.52 5.71
C VAL A 222 -13.27 2.57 4.68
N GLY A 223 -12.49 3.57 5.09
CA GLY A 223 -11.93 4.55 4.17
C GLY A 223 -11.05 3.90 3.08
N ALA A 224 -10.22 2.92 3.44
CA ALA A 224 -9.33 2.23 2.51
C ALA A 224 -10.10 1.43 1.43
N ILE A 225 -11.17 0.69 1.81
CA ILE A 225 -11.97 -0.06 0.82
C ILE A 225 -12.73 0.90 -0.12
N LEU A 226 -13.34 1.96 0.42
CA LEU A 226 -14.08 2.94 -0.36
C LEU A 226 -13.16 3.69 -1.34
N TRP A 227 -11.98 4.11 -0.87
CA TRP A 227 -10.97 4.70 -1.73
C TRP A 227 -10.54 3.75 -2.84
N ASN A 228 -10.32 2.47 -2.53
CA ASN A 228 -9.83 1.52 -3.53
C ASN A 228 -10.90 1.13 -4.55
N ILE A 229 -12.18 1.09 -4.16
CA ILE A 229 -13.29 0.98 -5.12
C ILE A 229 -13.20 2.13 -6.13
N ALA A 230 -13.11 3.38 -5.66
CA ALA A 230 -12.99 4.54 -6.53
C ALA A 230 -11.75 4.47 -7.45
N TYR A 231 -10.60 4.09 -6.89
CA TYR A 231 -9.35 3.94 -7.63
C TYR A 231 -9.45 2.90 -8.74
N ALA A 232 -10.00 1.71 -8.43
CA ALA A 232 -10.11 0.60 -9.38
C ALA A 232 -11.05 0.92 -10.54
N VAL A 233 -12.16 1.62 -10.29
CA VAL A 233 -13.09 2.09 -11.33
C VAL A 233 -12.35 2.95 -12.35
N ILE A 234 -11.60 3.96 -11.89
CA ILE A 234 -10.87 4.87 -12.77
C ILE A 234 -9.80 4.11 -13.55
N MET A 235 -9.00 3.26 -12.89
CA MET A 235 -7.92 2.52 -13.56
C MET A 235 -8.41 1.60 -14.68
N ILE A 236 -9.61 1.07 -14.58
CA ILE A 236 -10.17 0.13 -15.58
C ILE A 236 -11.00 0.85 -16.64
N HIS A 237 -11.83 1.80 -16.25
CA HIS A 237 -12.80 2.41 -17.18
C HIS A 237 -12.31 3.71 -17.84
N LEU A 238 -11.20 4.31 -17.38
CA LEU A 238 -10.68 5.56 -17.94
C LEU A 238 -10.42 5.51 -19.45
N PRO A 239 -9.75 4.48 -20.01
CA PRO A 239 -9.49 4.42 -21.44
C PRO A 239 -10.79 4.42 -22.27
N ASN A 240 -11.75 3.58 -21.87
CA ASN A 240 -13.02 3.47 -22.57
C ASN A 240 -13.81 4.78 -22.52
N PHE A 241 -13.84 5.43 -21.36
CA PHE A 241 -14.57 6.68 -21.17
C PHE A 241 -14.02 7.82 -22.04
N VAL A 242 -12.70 8.01 -22.08
CA VAL A 242 -12.10 9.07 -22.89
C VAL A 242 -12.21 8.79 -24.40
N VAL A 243 -12.10 7.52 -24.81
CA VAL A 243 -12.26 7.14 -26.23
C VAL A 243 -13.70 7.34 -26.69
N GLN A 244 -14.71 7.00 -25.88
CA GLN A 244 -16.11 7.28 -26.18
C GLN A 244 -16.42 8.78 -26.32
N ASN A 245 -15.64 9.63 -25.63
CA ASN A 245 -15.76 11.08 -25.68
C ASN A 245 -14.83 11.75 -26.70
N GLY A 246 -14.28 11.00 -27.67
CA GLY A 246 -13.57 11.53 -28.84
C GLY A 246 -12.05 11.50 -28.76
N SER A 247 -11.44 11.01 -27.68
CA SER A 247 -9.99 10.83 -27.62
C SER A 247 -9.53 9.61 -28.42
N SER A 248 -8.33 9.66 -28.96
CA SER A 248 -7.71 8.50 -29.61
C SER A 248 -7.26 7.44 -28.58
N ARG A 249 -7.10 6.19 -29.01
CA ARG A 249 -6.56 5.11 -28.16
C ARG A 249 -5.12 5.41 -27.68
N SER A 250 -4.33 6.10 -28.50
CA SER A 250 -2.97 6.53 -28.15
C SER A 250 -2.98 7.55 -27.03
N GLU A 251 -3.86 8.58 -27.11
CA GLU A 251 -4.05 9.57 -26.06
C GLU A 251 -4.50 8.91 -24.75
N ALA A 252 -5.50 8.02 -24.81
CA ALA A 252 -5.97 7.28 -23.64
C ALA A 252 -4.84 6.50 -22.94
N SER A 253 -3.96 5.86 -23.71
CA SER A 253 -2.79 5.17 -23.16
C SER A 253 -1.78 6.13 -22.53
N PHE A 254 -1.56 7.30 -23.12
CA PHE A 254 -0.64 8.31 -22.63
C PHE A 254 -1.08 8.91 -21.28
N LEU A 255 -2.39 8.93 -20.98
CA LEU A 255 -2.91 9.38 -19.69
C LEU A 255 -2.32 8.59 -18.52
N PHE A 256 -2.10 7.29 -18.66
CA PHE A 256 -1.48 6.48 -17.61
C PHE A 256 -0.03 6.87 -17.31
N THR A 257 0.71 7.33 -18.34
CA THR A 257 2.06 7.88 -18.15
C THR A 257 1.99 9.16 -17.32
N VAL A 258 1.06 10.04 -17.62
CA VAL A 258 0.85 11.29 -16.87
C VAL A 258 0.44 11.02 -15.44
N ILE A 259 -0.52 10.09 -15.22
CA ILE A 259 -0.92 9.63 -13.89
C ILE A 259 0.28 9.06 -13.13
N GLY A 260 1.11 8.24 -13.78
CA GLY A 260 2.29 7.62 -13.19
C GLY A 260 3.31 8.64 -12.69
N ILE A 261 3.63 9.65 -13.52
CA ILE A 261 4.55 10.75 -13.14
C ILE A 261 3.99 11.53 -11.96
N GLY A 262 2.72 11.96 -12.03
CA GLY A 262 2.04 12.66 -10.94
C GLY A 262 2.04 11.86 -9.64
N SER A 263 1.81 10.56 -9.75
CA SER A 263 1.80 9.62 -8.62
C SER A 263 3.15 9.48 -7.95
N ILE A 264 4.26 9.42 -8.69
CA ILE A 264 5.62 9.37 -8.14
C ILE A 264 5.92 10.64 -7.36
N LEU A 265 5.66 11.80 -7.96
CA LEU A 265 5.89 13.10 -7.32
C LEU A 265 5.06 13.23 -6.04
N SER A 266 3.79 12.86 -6.09
CA SER A 266 2.90 12.89 -4.92
C SER A 266 3.42 12.02 -3.78
N ARG A 267 3.87 10.80 -4.06
CA ARG A 267 4.41 9.88 -3.03
C ARG A 267 5.62 10.46 -2.32
N LEU A 268 6.54 11.08 -3.06
CA LEU A 268 7.72 11.72 -2.48
C LEU A 268 7.33 12.95 -1.64
N ILE A 269 6.46 13.81 -2.16
CA ILE A 269 5.99 15.02 -1.44
C ILE A 269 5.24 14.63 -0.16
N MET A 270 4.30 13.68 -0.24
CA MET A 270 3.53 13.23 0.93
C MET A 270 4.41 12.50 1.95
N GLY A 271 5.40 11.76 1.48
CA GLY A 271 6.41 11.16 2.35
C GLY A 271 7.22 12.18 3.13
N LEU A 272 7.60 13.28 2.50
CA LEU A 272 8.27 14.42 3.16
C LEU A 272 7.34 15.16 4.11
N ALA A 273 6.09 15.38 3.71
CA ALA A 273 5.09 16.09 4.50
C ALA A 273 4.72 15.36 5.81
N THR A 274 4.86 14.04 5.87
CA THR A 274 4.56 13.22 7.07
C THR A 274 5.78 12.94 7.95
N GLY A 275 6.81 13.79 7.92
CA GLY A 275 7.99 13.69 8.78
C GLY A 275 7.67 13.96 10.28
N PRO A 276 8.67 13.82 11.18
CA PRO A 276 8.47 13.92 12.64
C PRO A 276 7.85 15.24 13.14
N ASN A 277 8.07 16.32 12.40
CA ASN A 277 7.47 17.65 12.63
C ASN A 277 6.52 18.03 11.49
N GLY A 278 6.04 17.04 10.73
CA GLY A 278 5.20 17.24 9.57
C GLY A 278 3.71 17.32 9.89
N LEU A 279 2.93 17.28 8.84
CA LEU A 279 1.47 17.30 8.91
C LEU A 279 0.92 15.94 9.37
N ASP A 280 -0.24 15.98 10.03
CA ASP A 280 -0.97 14.79 10.46
C ASP A 280 -1.35 13.91 9.26
N PRO A 281 -0.98 12.61 9.25
CA PRO A 281 -1.33 11.68 8.18
C PRO A 281 -2.83 11.55 7.94
N LEU A 282 -3.68 11.62 8.99
CA LEU A 282 -5.14 11.59 8.84
C LEU A 282 -5.67 12.83 8.12
N LEU A 283 -5.13 14.01 8.43
CA LEU A 283 -5.50 15.27 7.76
C LEU A 283 -5.08 15.25 6.29
N LEU A 284 -3.87 14.77 5.99
CA LEU A 284 -3.40 14.64 4.61
C LEU A 284 -4.22 13.62 3.83
N ASN A 285 -4.54 12.47 4.44
CA ASN A 285 -5.38 11.45 3.83
C ASN A 285 -6.80 11.99 3.54
N PHE A 286 -7.39 12.75 4.49
CA PHE A 286 -8.65 13.46 4.29
C PHE A 286 -8.58 14.39 3.07
N GLY A 287 -7.59 15.28 3.03
CA GLY A 287 -7.47 16.28 1.96
C GLY A 287 -7.27 15.64 0.58
N LEU A 288 -6.35 14.66 0.47
CA LEU A 288 -6.07 14.01 -0.81
C LEU A 288 -7.27 13.21 -1.33
N THR A 289 -7.96 12.45 -0.46
CA THR A 289 -9.13 11.68 -0.88
C THR A 289 -10.32 12.57 -1.23
N ALA A 290 -10.50 13.70 -0.54
CA ALA A 290 -11.52 14.69 -0.87
C ALA A 290 -11.27 15.32 -2.24
N LEU A 291 -10.03 15.79 -2.48
CA LEU A 291 -9.64 16.38 -3.76
C LEU A 291 -9.72 15.36 -4.91
N MET A 292 -9.28 14.12 -4.66
CA MET A 292 -9.43 13.03 -5.63
C MET A 292 -10.90 12.82 -5.99
N GLY A 293 -11.79 12.75 -4.99
CA GLY A 293 -13.24 12.59 -5.20
C GLY A 293 -13.84 13.74 -6.00
N ALA A 294 -13.47 14.99 -5.69
CA ALA A 294 -13.92 16.16 -6.42
C ALA A 294 -13.46 16.15 -7.89
N VAL A 295 -12.20 15.77 -8.14
CA VAL A 295 -11.64 15.65 -9.51
C VAL A 295 -12.38 14.55 -10.28
N ILE A 296 -12.70 13.42 -9.66
CA ILE A 296 -13.44 12.33 -10.32
C ILE A 296 -14.86 12.79 -10.68
N ILE A 297 -15.58 13.41 -9.74
CA ILE A 297 -16.96 13.88 -9.97
C ILE A 297 -17.03 14.96 -11.06
N SER A 298 -16.03 15.83 -11.10
CA SER A 298 -16.01 16.92 -12.08
C SER A 298 -15.59 16.49 -13.49
N PHE A 299 -14.96 15.32 -13.65
CA PHE A 299 -14.39 14.90 -14.94
C PHE A 299 -15.41 14.82 -16.10
N PRO A 300 -16.63 14.28 -15.93
CA PRO A 300 -17.62 14.27 -16.98
C PRO A 300 -17.93 15.65 -17.58
N LEU A 301 -17.77 16.73 -16.80
CA LEU A 301 -18.05 18.09 -17.26
C LEU A 301 -17.06 18.62 -18.31
N TYR A 302 -15.85 18.06 -18.34
CA TYR A 302 -14.78 18.56 -19.22
C TYR A 302 -14.06 17.47 -20.02
N VAL A 303 -14.52 16.23 -19.98
CA VAL A 303 -13.92 15.10 -20.72
C VAL A 303 -13.91 15.32 -22.23
N THR A 304 -14.92 16.03 -22.76
CA THR A 304 -15.06 16.33 -24.20
C THR A 304 -14.11 17.41 -24.72
N TYR A 305 -13.50 18.21 -23.81
CA TYR A 305 -12.51 19.20 -24.23
C TYR A 305 -11.17 18.53 -24.56
N PRO A 306 -10.44 18.97 -25.58
CA PRO A 306 -9.18 18.33 -26.01
C PRO A 306 -8.13 18.20 -24.92
N THR A 307 -8.06 19.17 -23.99
CA THR A 307 -7.13 19.15 -22.84
C THR A 307 -7.72 18.53 -21.59
N GLY A 308 -9.02 18.24 -21.57
CA GLY A 308 -9.75 17.74 -20.41
C GLY A 308 -9.15 16.46 -19.82
N PRO A 309 -8.95 15.39 -20.62
CA PRO A 309 -8.35 14.15 -20.14
C PRO A 309 -6.95 14.33 -19.55
N MET A 310 -6.13 15.21 -20.11
CA MET A 310 -4.77 15.51 -19.60
C MET A 310 -4.81 16.21 -18.24
N ILE A 311 -5.71 17.19 -18.07
CA ILE A 311 -5.91 17.89 -16.79
C ILE A 311 -6.36 16.88 -15.74
N PHE A 312 -7.36 16.04 -16.08
CA PHE A 312 -7.81 14.97 -15.19
C PHE A 312 -6.65 14.04 -14.78
N ALA A 313 -5.89 13.51 -15.73
CA ALA A 313 -4.79 12.58 -15.47
C ALA A 313 -3.71 13.19 -14.55
N SER A 314 -3.38 14.47 -14.76
CA SER A 314 -2.41 15.21 -13.95
C SER A 314 -2.88 15.35 -12.50
N LEU A 315 -4.11 15.84 -12.31
CA LEU A 315 -4.69 16.04 -10.97
C LEU A 315 -4.94 14.70 -10.26
N TYR A 316 -5.51 13.74 -10.99
CA TYR A 316 -5.76 12.41 -10.46
C TYR A 316 -4.47 11.71 -10.01
N GLY A 317 -3.39 11.78 -10.81
CA GLY A 317 -2.09 11.23 -10.48
C GLY A 317 -1.53 11.82 -9.18
N ILE A 318 -1.62 13.15 -9.03
CA ILE A 318 -1.16 13.85 -7.83
C ILE A 318 -1.99 13.44 -6.60
N TYR A 319 -3.32 13.42 -6.67
CA TYR A 319 -4.16 13.19 -5.49
C TYR A 319 -4.28 11.70 -5.13
N SER A 320 -4.24 10.79 -6.09
CA SER A 320 -4.31 9.34 -5.83
C SER A 320 -2.97 8.72 -5.40
N GLY A 321 -1.85 9.24 -5.92
CA GLY A 321 -0.52 8.64 -5.73
C GLY A 321 -0.07 8.59 -4.29
N GLY A 322 -0.27 9.66 -3.53
CA GLY A 322 0.21 9.82 -2.16
C GLY A 322 -0.49 8.95 -1.12
N LEU A 323 -1.66 8.41 -1.41
CA LEU A 323 -2.50 7.72 -0.42
C LEU A 323 -1.87 6.43 0.15
N LEU A 324 -1.12 5.69 -0.67
CA LEU A 324 -0.40 4.49 -0.22
C LEU A 324 0.72 4.80 0.79
N VAL A 325 1.23 6.05 0.81
CA VAL A 325 2.26 6.48 1.76
C VAL A 325 1.75 6.41 3.19
N PHE A 326 0.46 6.65 3.40
CA PHE A 326 -0.15 6.71 4.72
C PHE A 326 -0.47 5.34 5.33
N THR A 327 -0.33 4.24 4.58
CA THR A 327 -0.67 2.88 5.06
C THR A 327 -0.01 2.57 6.41
N VAL A 328 1.31 2.72 6.51
CA VAL A 328 2.05 2.43 7.75
C VAL A 328 1.80 3.50 8.82
N PRO A 329 1.91 4.81 8.54
CA PRO A 329 1.59 5.84 9.54
C PRO A 329 0.19 5.67 10.16
N LEU A 330 -0.85 5.50 9.35
CA LEU A 330 -2.23 5.34 9.85
C LEU A 330 -2.42 4.07 10.68
N CYS A 331 -1.80 2.96 10.28
CA CYS A 331 -1.82 1.73 11.07
C CYS A 331 -1.08 1.91 12.41
N LEU A 332 0.09 2.58 12.40
CA LEU A 332 0.86 2.84 13.63
C LEU A 332 0.10 3.72 14.61
N GLU A 333 -0.53 4.78 14.13
CA GLU A 333 -1.31 5.69 14.96
C GLU A 333 -2.56 5.04 15.55
N SER A 334 -3.24 4.20 14.75
CA SER A 334 -4.51 3.60 15.16
C SER A 334 -4.34 2.42 16.13
N VAL A 335 -3.32 1.56 15.95
CA VAL A 335 -3.21 0.28 16.67
C VAL A 335 -1.83 0.04 17.28
N GLY A 336 -0.87 0.91 17.01
CA GLY A 336 0.49 0.84 17.53
C GLY A 336 1.36 -0.25 16.87
N MET A 337 2.64 -0.27 17.29
CA MET A 337 3.68 -1.13 16.71
C MET A 337 3.43 -2.62 16.93
N GLN A 338 2.76 -2.99 18.03
CA GLN A 338 2.55 -4.40 18.40
C GLN A 338 1.64 -5.14 17.41
N HIS A 339 0.70 -4.44 16.79
CA HIS A 339 -0.29 -5.00 15.87
C HIS A 339 -0.08 -4.56 14.41
N LEU A 340 1.07 -3.94 14.09
CA LEU A 340 1.34 -3.37 12.77
C LEU A 340 1.21 -4.39 11.63
N ASN A 341 1.77 -5.60 11.79
CA ASN A 341 1.72 -6.63 10.75
C ASN A 341 0.27 -7.01 10.41
N SER A 342 -0.52 -7.31 11.45
CA SER A 342 -1.92 -7.71 11.28
C SER A 342 -2.77 -6.55 10.73
N ALA A 343 -2.48 -5.31 11.13
CA ALA A 343 -3.15 -4.13 10.62
C ALA A 343 -2.85 -3.93 9.12
N VAL A 344 -1.59 -3.94 8.73
CA VAL A 344 -1.21 -3.82 7.32
C VAL A 344 -1.78 -4.98 6.50
N GLY A 345 -1.81 -6.21 7.06
CA GLY A 345 -2.43 -7.37 6.41
C GLY A 345 -3.92 -7.19 6.14
N LEU A 346 -4.67 -6.66 7.11
CA LEU A 346 -6.11 -6.38 6.95
C LEU A 346 -6.37 -5.21 5.99
N TRP A 347 -5.52 -4.18 6.03
CA TRP A 347 -5.54 -3.11 5.05
C TRP A 347 -5.43 -3.64 3.61
N PHE A 348 -4.42 -4.47 3.33
CA PHE A 348 -4.25 -5.07 1.99
C PHE A 348 -5.41 -5.96 1.58
N LEU A 349 -6.00 -6.74 2.52
CA LEU A 349 -7.20 -7.52 2.24
C LEU A 349 -8.33 -6.65 1.71
N LEU A 350 -8.59 -5.52 2.37
CA LEU A 350 -9.66 -4.62 1.97
C LEU A 350 -9.34 -3.87 0.67
N LEU A 351 -8.07 -3.57 0.41
CA LEU A 351 -7.66 -3.06 -0.91
C LEU A 351 -7.97 -4.07 -2.01
N GLY A 352 -7.62 -5.35 -1.82
CA GLY A 352 -7.92 -6.41 -2.79
C GLY A 352 -9.41 -6.58 -3.03
N LEU A 353 -10.21 -6.56 -1.95
CA LEU A 353 -11.67 -6.64 -2.07
C LEU A 353 -12.27 -5.41 -2.78
N GLY A 354 -11.78 -4.21 -2.47
CA GLY A 354 -12.21 -2.98 -3.14
C GLY A 354 -11.92 -2.99 -4.65
N SER A 355 -10.71 -3.43 -5.03
CA SER A 355 -10.33 -3.58 -6.44
C SER A 355 -11.17 -4.63 -7.18
N PHE A 356 -11.59 -5.69 -6.48
CA PHE A 356 -12.41 -6.74 -7.06
C PHE A 356 -13.85 -6.28 -7.28
N VAL A 357 -14.41 -5.51 -6.36
CA VAL A 357 -15.82 -5.09 -6.36
C VAL A 357 -16.04 -3.81 -7.19
N GLY A 358 -15.08 -2.89 -7.21
CA GLY A 358 -15.23 -1.57 -7.83
C GLY A 358 -15.64 -1.61 -9.30
N PRO A 359 -14.88 -2.24 -10.20
CA PRO A 359 -15.15 -2.24 -11.63
C PRO A 359 -16.50 -2.87 -12.02
N PRO A 360 -16.91 -4.04 -11.44
CA PRO A 360 -18.25 -4.58 -11.69
C PRO A 360 -19.38 -3.64 -11.25
N LEU A 361 -19.23 -2.93 -10.13
CA LEU A 361 -20.21 -1.93 -9.70
C LEU A 361 -20.34 -0.78 -10.70
N ALA A 362 -19.22 -0.29 -11.22
CA ALA A 362 -19.26 0.77 -12.23
C ALA A 362 -19.86 0.30 -13.56
N GLY A 363 -19.57 -0.96 -13.96
CA GLY A 363 -20.21 -1.61 -15.11
C GLY A 363 -21.72 -1.72 -14.93
N LEU A 364 -22.18 -2.15 -13.76
CA LEU A 364 -23.63 -2.22 -13.43
C LEU A 364 -24.29 -0.83 -13.53
N VAL A 365 -23.64 0.22 -13.02
CA VAL A 365 -24.16 1.59 -13.15
C VAL A 365 -24.23 2.01 -14.62
N PHE A 366 -23.22 1.65 -15.42
CA PHE A 366 -23.24 1.89 -16.85
C PHE A 366 -24.39 1.13 -17.56
N ASP A 367 -24.59 -0.14 -17.26
CA ASP A 367 -25.65 -0.96 -17.85
C ASP A 367 -27.06 -0.41 -17.53
N LEU A 368 -27.24 0.15 -16.33
CA LEU A 368 -28.51 0.73 -15.90
C LEU A 368 -28.76 2.14 -16.46
N THR A 369 -27.71 2.90 -16.72
CA THR A 369 -27.84 4.34 -17.07
C THR A 369 -27.46 4.66 -18.52
N GLY A 370 -26.73 3.77 -19.19
CA GLY A 370 -26.23 3.97 -20.55
C GLY A 370 -25.06 4.96 -20.65
N SER A 371 -24.55 5.49 -19.52
CA SER A 371 -23.46 6.48 -19.52
C SER A 371 -22.43 6.19 -18.42
N PHE A 372 -21.15 6.32 -18.77
CA PHE A 372 -20.06 6.30 -17.78
C PHE A 372 -20.03 7.53 -16.86
N ASP A 373 -20.70 8.63 -17.21
CA ASP A 373 -20.74 9.84 -16.36
C ASP A 373 -21.23 9.49 -14.95
N TYR A 374 -22.32 8.70 -14.87
CA TYR A 374 -22.87 8.25 -13.59
C TYR A 374 -21.91 7.32 -12.84
N SER A 375 -21.16 6.45 -13.55
CA SER A 375 -20.14 5.59 -12.94
C SER A 375 -19.02 6.41 -12.33
N TYR A 376 -18.61 7.52 -12.95
CA TYR A 376 -17.62 8.45 -12.41
C TYR A 376 -18.14 9.23 -11.21
N ILE A 377 -19.36 9.77 -11.28
CA ILE A 377 -20.00 10.45 -10.13
C ILE A 377 -20.10 9.50 -8.94
N PHE A 378 -20.57 8.28 -9.16
CA PHE A 378 -20.68 7.23 -8.14
C PHE A 378 -19.28 6.90 -7.52
N SER A 379 -18.27 6.72 -8.36
CA SER A 379 -16.90 6.50 -7.94
C SER A 379 -16.35 7.65 -7.09
N GLY A 380 -16.59 8.89 -7.49
CA GLY A 380 -16.15 10.06 -6.74
C GLY A 380 -16.86 10.21 -5.38
N LEU A 381 -18.14 9.79 -5.28
CA LEU A 381 -18.86 9.74 -4.01
C LEU A 381 -18.23 8.73 -3.04
N PHE A 382 -17.73 7.58 -3.52
CA PHE A 382 -16.95 6.66 -2.68
C PHE A 382 -15.67 7.32 -2.17
N ALA A 383 -14.95 8.05 -3.01
CA ALA A 383 -13.74 8.77 -2.59
C ALA A 383 -14.05 9.85 -1.54
N LEU A 384 -15.14 10.60 -1.70
CA LEU A 384 -15.59 11.58 -0.69
C LEU A 384 -16.02 10.89 0.62
N SER A 385 -16.69 9.75 0.54
CA SER A 385 -17.04 8.95 1.73
C SER A 385 -15.78 8.42 2.44
N ALA A 386 -14.76 8.01 1.68
CA ALA A 386 -13.45 7.63 2.24
C ALA A 386 -12.77 8.79 2.97
N SER A 387 -12.89 10.00 2.42
CA SER A 387 -12.40 11.22 3.08
C SER A 387 -13.12 11.46 4.41
N ALA A 388 -14.44 11.36 4.46
CA ALA A 388 -15.22 11.49 5.68
C ALA A 388 -14.78 10.46 6.76
N CYS A 389 -14.46 9.22 6.35
CA CYS A 389 -13.93 8.20 7.27
C CYS A 389 -12.63 8.64 7.95
N SER A 390 -11.76 9.39 7.28
CA SER A 390 -10.53 9.92 7.87
C SER A 390 -10.82 10.99 8.95
N LEU A 391 -11.83 11.83 8.74
CA LEU A 391 -12.29 12.77 9.76
C LEU A 391 -12.87 12.03 10.97
N PHE A 392 -13.72 11.03 10.76
CA PHE A 392 -14.26 10.25 11.88
C PHE A 392 -13.17 9.48 12.63
N ALA A 393 -12.14 8.99 11.95
CA ALA A 393 -10.99 8.34 12.59
C ALA A 393 -10.27 9.30 13.57
N SER A 394 -10.18 10.59 13.24
CA SER A 394 -9.53 11.58 14.10
C SER A 394 -10.27 11.81 15.42
N ILE A 395 -11.59 11.64 15.46
CA ILE A 395 -12.43 11.81 16.68
C ILE A 395 -12.10 10.73 17.73
N TRP A 396 -11.84 9.48 17.28
CA TRP A 396 -11.52 8.36 18.18
C TRP A 396 -10.02 8.14 18.38
N ARG A 397 -9.19 9.06 17.87
CA ARG A 397 -7.76 9.04 18.11
C ARG A 397 -7.46 9.37 19.57
N LYS A 398 -6.61 8.59 20.22
CA LYS A 398 -6.11 8.92 21.55
C LYS A 398 -5.27 10.19 21.48
N PRO A 399 -5.47 11.15 22.40
CA PRO A 399 -4.71 12.40 22.40
C PRO A 399 -3.20 12.12 22.57
N GLU A 400 -2.39 12.82 21.79
CA GLU A 400 -0.93 12.69 21.69
C GLU A 400 -0.19 12.86 23.03
N LYS A 401 -0.82 13.53 24.01
CA LYS A 401 -0.26 13.73 25.36
C LYS A 401 0.00 12.42 26.13
N GLU A 402 -0.85 11.40 25.98
CA GLU A 402 -0.61 10.09 26.63
C GLU A 402 0.58 9.35 26.03
N THR A 403 0.81 9.48 24.71
CA THR A 403 1.91 8.79 24.04
C THR A 403 3.27 9.41 24.38
N VAL A 404 3.34 10.73 24.55
CA VAL A 404 4.57 11.44 24.91
C VAL A 404 4.92 11.21 26.39
N THR A 405 3.92 11.18 27.28
CA THR A 405 4.14 10.89 28.70
C THR A 405 4.58 9.45 28.91
N THR A 406 3.92 8.48 28.28
CA THR A 406 4.30 7.06 28.34
C THR A 406 5.67 6.82 27.69
N ARG A 407 6.02 7.58 26.64
CA ARG A 407 7.34 7.52 26.00
C ARG A 407 8.45 8.06 26.90
N LYS A 408 8.21 9.20 27.57
CA LYS A 408 9.13 9.76 28.54
C LYS A 408 9.30 8.86 29.75
N GLU A 409 8.23 8.26 30.25
CA GLU A 409 8.29 7.30 31.36
C GLU A 409 9.04 6.02 30.97
N GLN A 410 8.87 5.50 29.75
CA GLN A 410 9.66 4.36 29.26
C GLN A 410 11.12 4.73 29.00
N GLU A 411 11.43 5.91 28.48
CA GLU A 411 12.81 6.39 28.34
C GLU A 411 13.48 6.60 29.69
N PHE A 412 12.74 7.07 30.69
CA PHE A 412 13.22 7.24 32.06
C PHE A 412 13.45 5.89 32.76
N SER A 413 12.54 4.92 32.59
CA SER A 413 12.69 3.58 33.13
C SER A 413 13.89 2.83 32.51
N VAL A 414 14.11 2.95 31.22
CA VAL A 414 15.27 2.36 30.52
C VAL A 414 16.58 3.07 30.87
N ALA A 415 16.56 4.37 31.13
CA ALA A 415 17.71 5.10 31.61
C ALA A 415 18.08 4.72 33.06
N ALA A 416 17.07 4.48 33.90
CA ALA A 416 17.25 4.00 35.28
C ALA A 416 17.85 2.57 35.31
N GLU A 417 17.39 1.66 34.45
CA GLU A 417 17.94 0.30 34.35
C GLU A 417 19.40 0.25 33.83
N ASN A 418 19.84 1.25 33.10
CA ASN A 418 21.20 1.30 32.53
C ASN A 418 22.23 2.02 33.44
N GLY A 419 21.91 2.32 34.67
CA GLY A 419 22.87 2.83 35.67
C GLY A 419 23.36 4.27 35.43
N PHE A 420 22.74 5.03 34.53
CA PHE A 420 23.12 6.44 34.24
C PHE A 420 22.41 7.48 35.13
N VAL A 421 21.57 7.07 36.07
CA VAL A 421 20.63 7.94 36.80
C VAL A 421 21.11 8.29 38.22
N ALA A 422 22.30 7.91 38.64
CA ALA A 422 22.79 8.30 39.97
C ALA A 422 23.10 9.81 40.10
N VAL A 423 23.25 10.56 39.02
CA VAL A 423 23.62 11.99 39.06
C VAL A 423 22.42 12.92 38.82
N GLN A 424 21.42 12.50 38.03
CA GLN A 424 20.27 13.38 37.72
C GLN A 424 19.10 13.29 38.72
N SER A 425 19.02 12.23 39.53
CA SER A 425 17.96 12.11 40.54
C SER A 425 18.11 13.17 41.68
N HIS A 426 19.32 13.62 41.94
CA HIS A 426 19.58 14.67 42.94
C HIS A 426 19.12 16.06 42.45
N GLU A 427 19.25 16.36 41.17
CA GLU A 427 18.82 17.67 40.60
C GLU A 427 17.29 17.77 40.48
N VAL A 428 16.62 16.66 40.10
CA VAL A 428 15.15 16.62 40.01
C VAL A 428 14.47 16.69 41.37
N HIS A 429 15.09 16.12 42.41
CA HIS A 429 14.57 16.25 43.79
C HIS A 429 14.72 17.67 44.30
N MET A 430 15.81 18.34 44.00
CA MET A 430 16.04 19.75 44.37
C MET A 430 15.08 20.71 43.65
N MET A 431 14.77 20.44 42.36
CA MET A 431 13.78 21.25 41.62
C MET A 431 12.34 21.04 42.10
N LYS A 432 11.98 19.84 42.57
CA LYS A 432 10.66 19.59 43.18
C LYS A 432 10.52 20.29 44.52
N GLU A 433 11.52 20.23 45.37
CA GLU A 433 11.53 20.94 46.64
C GLU A 433 11.47 22.47 46.47
N GLN A 434 12.18 23.00 45.47
CA GLN A 434 12.08 24.43 45.14
C GLN A 434 10.69 24.83 44.59
N SER A 435 10.02 23.99 43.83
CA SER A 435 8.67 24.30 43.34
C SER A 435 7.60 24.17 44.42
N GLU A 436 7.74 23.25 45.36
CA GLU A 436 6.83 23.12 46.53
C GLU A 436 7.01 24.29 47.53
N ASN A 437 8.23 24.76 47.73
CA ASN A 437 8.51 25.94 48.58
C ASN A 437 8.04 27.25 47.94
N LEU A 438 7.98 27.38 46.63
CA LEU A 438 7.41 28.54 45.95
C LEU A 438 5.88 28.57 45.97
N ILE A 439 5.24 27.42 46.10
CA ILE A 439 3.77 27.33 46.24
C ILE A 439 3.32 27.59 47.68
N SER A 440 4.12 27.18 48.68
CA SER A 440 3.79 27.39 50.10
C SER A 440 4.03 28.81 50.59
N ASN A 441 4.78 29.66 49.90
CA ASN A 441 5.04 31.05 50.26
C ASN A 441 4.10 32.06 49.57
N ASN A 442 3.11 31.61 48.80
CA ASN A 442 2.12 32.45 48.13
C ASN A 442 0.65 32.13 48.52
N VAL A 443 0.44 31.58 49.71
CA VAL A 443 -0.89 31.45 50.33
C VAL A 443 -0.99 32.31 51.57
#